data_f5cfba32e7438284b97816b9ed470d3d
#
_entry.id   f5cfba32e7438284b97816b9ed470d3d
#
_cell.length_a   1.000
_cell.length_b   1.000
_cell.length_c   1.000
_cell.angle_alpha   90.00
_cell.angle_beta   90.00
_cell.angle_gamma   90.00
#
_symmetry.space_group_name_H-M   'P 1'
#
loop_
_entity.id
_entity.type
_entity.pdbx_description
1 polymer ?
#
loop_
_entity_poly.entity_id
_entity_poly.type
_entity_poly.pdbx_seq_one_letter_code
_entity_poly.pdbx_strand_id
1 'polypeptide(L)'
;ITSSVDDFGTNGEITEMTYAELKTEHCKKWDEIWDISEINIDGDEEAEYALNYSIYHLNCIAPRNMKAKSIPARGLSGQVYKGAVFWDTEMFMIDYYIHTEPQIAKTLLEYRIDTLNGARNKAKEYNLDGAYYAWESQEGGYEGCSDYNVTDVFTNRPMRTHFRDKQYHVSSAIVYGLMKYINATGDYDILNDGAMEMVIECAKFYRSLLLKKADKPYYEIHDVVGPDEYHERVNNNAYTNRMAKFVFDTALELIEKYPSDKYDALKEMLKDSSDNMMLKQYDENGIIEQFDGYFKLEDVSVDTVRSRLLNPKEYWGGAYGVASGTQVIKQADVVAMLSMFKDDYSKDVMEKNLKYY
;
A
#
# COMPACT_ATOMS: atom_id res chain seq x y z
N ILE A 1 11.14 19.70 -22.20
CA ILE A 1 10.72 20.61 -21.11
C ILE A 1 11.05 19.90 -19.82
N THR A 2 12.18 20.23 -19.24
CA THR A 2 12.58 19.72 -17.93
C THR A 2 11.79 20.44 -16.86
N SER A 3 11.09 19.71 -16.00
CA SER A 3 10.27 20.25 -14.92
C SER A 3 10.93 20.16 -13.54
N SER A 4 12.20 19.72 -13.45
CA SER A 4 12.88 19.69 -12.18
C SER A 4 13.53 21.03 -11.87
N VAL A 5 13.30 21.54 -10.69
CA VAL A 5 13.87 22.81 -10.22
C VAL A 5 15.41 22.70 -10.04
N ASP A 6 15.93 21.48 -9.99
CA ASP A 6 17.34 21.22 -9.65
C ASP A 6 18.25 21.02 -10.86
N ASP A 7 17.72 20.94 -12.07
CA ASP A 7 18.52 20.67 -13.28
C ASP A 7 18.35 21.74 -14.37
N PHE A 8 18.74 22.94 -14.05
CA PHE A 8 18.81 24.02 -15.06
C PHE A 8 20.09 23.96 -15.91
N GLY A 9 20.99 23.01 -15.64
CA GLY A 9 22.29 22.93 -16.33
C GLY A 9 22.25 22.36 -17.74
N THR A 10 21.24 21.55 -18.08
CA THR A 10 21.15 20.84 -19.37
C THR A 10 20.31 21.55 -20.43
N ASN A 11 19.63 22.62 -20.08
CA ASN A 11 18.78 23.36 -21.03
C ASN A 11 19.54 23.96 -22.24
N GLY A 12 20.84 24.20 -22.11
CA GLY A 12 21.70 24.70 -23.19
C GLY A 12 21.91 23.67 -24.32
N GLU A 13 22.15 22.42 -23.95
CA GLU A 13 22.38 21.34 -24.92
C GLU A 13 21.12 21.01 -25.74
N ILE A 14 19.96 20.99 -25.09
CA ILE A 14 18.68 20.70 -25.76
C ILE A 14 18.31 21.80 -26.77
N THR A 15 18.67 23.05 -26.50
CA THR A 15 18.36 24.18 -27.40
C THR A 15 19.21 24.22 -28.69
N GLU A 16 20.33 23.50 -28.72
CA GLU A 16 21.20 23.39 -29.89
C GLU A 16 20.80 22.26 -30.85
N MET A 17 19.96 21.29 -30.36
CA MET A 17 19.51 20.14 -31.15
C MET A 17 18.36 20.53 -32.10
N THR A 18 18.39 19.99 -33.30
CA THR A 18 17.26 20.06 -34.23
C THR A 18 16.13 19.11 -33.79
N TYR A 19 14.90 19.37 -34.25
CA TYR A 19 13.77 18.46 -34.00
C TYR A 19 14.06 17.02 -34.45
N ALA A 20 14.76 16.86 -35.59
CA ALA A 20 15.10 15.53 -36.13
C ALA A 20 16.04 14.77 -35.20
N GLU A 21 17.04 15.42 -34.62
CA GLU A 21 17.97 14.83 -33.66
C GLU A 21 17.24 14.48 -32.35
N LEU A 22 16.44 15.38 -31.78
CA LEU A 22 15.63 15.13 -30.59
C LEU A 22 14.68 13.96 -30.80
N LYS A 23 14.01 13.90 -31.95
CA LYS A 23 13.11 12.79 -32.28
C LYS A 23 13.87 11.47 -32.35
N THR A 24 15.03 11.46 -32.99
CA THR A 24 15.85 10.24 -33.12
C THR A 24 16.31 9.72 -31.76
N GLU A 25 16.79 10.60 -30.90
CA GLU A 25 17.19 10.20 -29.53
C GLU A 25 15.99 9.72 -28.69
N HIS A 26 14.86 10.44 -28.80
CA HIS A 26 13.65 10.04 -28.12
C HIS A 26 13.17 8.64 -28.54
N CYS A 27 13.09 8.38 -29.85
CA CYS A 27 12.72 7.06 -30.35
C CYS A 27 13.69 5.98 -29.86
N LYS A 28 15.01 6.23 -29.94
CA LYS A 28 16.02 5.30 -29.45
C LYS A 28 15.82 4.97 -27.96
N LYS A 29 15.51 5.96 -27.12
CA LYS A 29 15.24 5.72 -25.68
C LYS A 29 13.98 4.90 -25.45
N TRP A 30 12.94 5.11 -26.25
CA TRP A 30 11.76 4.27 -26.19
C TRP A 30 11.98 2.87 -26.72
N ASP A 31 12.79 2.70 -27.77
CA ASP A 31 13.17 1.37 -28.25
C ASP A 31 13.90 0.58 -27.14
N GLU A 32 14.87 1.21 -26.43
CA GLU A 32 15.57 0.61 -25.29
C GLU A 32 14.59 0.19 -24.16
N ILE A 33 13.51 0.95 -23.92
CA ILE A 33 12.49 0.64 -22.92
C ILE A 33 11.61 -0.53 -23.38
N TRP A 34 11.19 -0.49 -24.66
CA TRP A 34 10.34 -1.53 -25.22
C TRP A 34 11.06 -2.88 -25.34
N ASP A 35 12.36 -2.88 -25.63
CA ASP A 35 13.17 -4.11 -25.69
C ASP A 35 13.11 -4.95 -24.40
N ILE A 36 12.85 -4.32 -23.24
CA ILE A 36 12.77 -5.00 -21.94
C ILE A 36 11.35 -5.10 -21.38
N SER A 37 10.38 -4.44 -21.98
CA SER A 37 9.03 -4.30 -21.36
C SER A 37 7.87 -4.67 -22.28
N GLU A 38 8.06 -4.77 -23.59
CA GLU A 38 7.00 -5.12 -24.53
C GLU A 38 6.49 -6.55 -24.27
N ILE A 39 5.18 -6.70 -24.32
CA ILE A 39 4.53 -8.02 -24.20
C ILE A 39 3.72 -8.28 -25.47
N ASN A 40 3.96 -9.45 -26.04
CA ASN A 40 3.23 -9.93 -27.22
C ASN A 40 2.23 -11.02 -26.78
N ILE A 41 0.99 -10.93 -27.23
CA ILE A 41 -0.09 -11.89 -26.94
C ILE A 41 -0.63 -12.45 -28.25
N ASP A 42 -0.30 -13.70 -28.55
CA ASP A 42 -0.82 -14.37 -29.73
C ASP A 42 -2.33 -14.60 -29.64
N GLY A 43 -3.08 -14.06 -30.58
CA GLY A 43 -4.51 -14.32 -30.75
C GLY A 43 -5.45 -13.36 -30.01
N ASP A 44 -4.92 -12.35 -29.31
CA ASP A 44 -5.73 -11.30 -28.67
C ASP A 44 -5.03 -9.93 -28.76
N GLU A 45 -5.19 -9.26 -29.91
CA GLU A 45 -4.59 -7.94 -30.18
C GLU A 45 -5.14 -6.85 -29.25
N GLU A 46 -6.39 -6.97 -28.78
CA GLU A 46 -7.00 -5.98 -27.87
C GLU A 46 -6.35 -6.08 -26.47
N ALA A 47 -6.15 -7.29 -25.96
CA ALA A 47 -5.46 -7.52 -24.69
C ALA A 47 -3.99 -7.07 -24.77
N GLU A 48 -3.30 -7.38 -25.86
CA GLU A 48 -1.90 -6.93 -26.10
C GLU A 48 -1.82 -5.38 -26.07
N TYR A 49 -2.67 -4.72 -26.83
CA TYR A 49 -2.72 -3.26 -26.88
C TYR A 49 -3.00 -2.66 -25.50
N ALA A 50 -4.01 -3.16 -24.78
CA ALA A 50 -4.38 -2.67 -23.45
C ALA A 50 -3.25 -2.83 -22.43
N LEU A 51 -2.54 -3.97 -22.47
CA LEU A 51 -1.42 -4.24 -21.60
C LEU A 51 -0.22 -3.33 -21.91
N ASN A 52 0.18 -3.22 -23.17
CA ASN A 52 1.29 -2.36 -23.58
C ASN A 52 0.96 -0.87 -23.36
N TYR A 53 -0.30 -0.47 -23.47
CA TYR A 53 -0.74 0.88 -23.10
C TYR A 53 -0.54 1.15 -21.59
N SER A 54 -0.84 0.18 -20.74
CA SER A 54 -0.61 0.28 -19.29
C SER A 54 0.89 0.33 -18.97
N ILE A 55 1.69 -0.50 -19.62
CA ILE A 55 3.16 -0.51 -19.53
C ILE A 55 3.75 0.85 -19.96
N TYR A 56 3.24 1.42 -21.06
CA TYR A 56 3.63 2.76 -21.50
C TYR A 56 3.43 3.80 -20.41
N HIS A 57 2.27 3.79 -19.75
CA HIS A 57 2.00 4.74 -18.65
C HIS A 57 2.92 4.55 -17.45
N LEU A 58 3.21 3.33 -17.04
CA LEU A 58 4.21 3.06 -15.98
C LEU A 58 5.59 3.61 -16.38
N ASN A 59 6.00 3.42 -17.61
CA ASN A 59 7.27 3.95 -18.11
C ASN A 59 7.31 5.49 -18.15
N CYS A 60 6.20 6.14 -18.50
CA CYS A 60 6.11 7.61 -18.50
C CYS A 60 6.27 8.24 -17.11
N ILE A 61 5.83 7.54 -16.06
CA ILE A 61 5.86 8.06 -14.68
C ILE A 61 7.07 7.59 -13.88
N ALA A 62 7.89 6.70 -14.43
CA ALA A 62 9.06 6.15 -13.77
C ALA A 62 10.08 7.24 -13.40
N PRO A 63 10.51 7.36 -12.14
CA PRO A 63 11.47 8.38 -11.70
C PRO A 63 12.92 8.00 -12.07
N ARG A 64 13.19 7.87 -13.38
CA ARG A 64 14.53 7.53 -13.87
C ARG A 64 15.52 8.64 -13.56
N ASN A 65 16.74 8.24 -13.19
CA ASN A 65 17.84 9.13 -12.83
C ASN A 65 17.52 10.11 -11.67
N MET A 66 16.54 9.77 -10.85
CA MET A 66 16.18 10.51 -9.65
C MET A 66 16.57 9.70 -8.41
N LYS A 67 16.71 10.38 -7.29
CA LYS A 67 16.96 9.74 -5.99
C LYS A 67 15.80 10.04 -5.05
N ALA A 68 15.36 9.04 -4.30
CA ALA A 68 14.32 9.17 -3.28
C ALA A 68 13.04 9.86 -3.81
N LYS A 69 12.57 9.45 -4.99
CA LYS A 69 11.31 9.91 -5.60
C LYS A 69 10.36 8.74 -5.76
N SER A 70 9.07 9.03 -5.71
CA SER A 70 8.03 8.02 -5.87
C SER A 70 6.96 8.48 -6.84
N ILE A 71 5.99 7.59 -7.07
CA ILE A 71 4.94 7.76 -8.08
C ILE A 71 3.66 8.20 -7.40
N PRO A 72 3.09 9.37 -7.77
CA PRO A 72 1.78 9.79 -7.30
C PRO A 72 0.66 8.85 -7.79
N ALA A 73 -0.44 8.77 -7.05
CA ALA A 73 -1.57 7.88 -7.35
C ALA A 73 -2.12 7.98 -8.79
N ARG A 74 -2.01 9.14 -9.42
CA ARG A 74 -2.41 9.37 -10.83
C ARG A 74 -1.24 9.70 -11.76
N GLY A 75 -0.04 9.32 -11.38
CA GLY A 75 1.16 9.63 -12.15
C GLY A 75 1.32 11.14 -12.34
N LEU A 76 1.70 11.56 -13.54
CA LEU A 76 1.90 12.98 -13.88
C LEU A 76 0.62 13.69 -14.31
N SER A 77 -0.49 12.98 -14.47
CA SER A 77 -1.75 13.53 -14.96
C SER A 77 -2.79 13.63 -13.83
N GLY A 78 -3.42 14.78 -13.74
CA GLY A 78 -4.53 15.01 -12.82
C GLY A 78 -4.10 15.47 -11.42
N GLN A 79 -4.89 16.39 -10.87
CA GLN A 79 -4.66 17.02 -9.57
C GLN A 79 -5.48 16.38 -8.43
N VAL A 80 -6.27 15.37 -8.75
CA VAL A 80 -6.95 14.57 -7.74
C VAL A 80 -5.86 13.88 -6.92
N TYR A 81 -6.01 13.85 -5.60
CA TYR A 81 -5.00 13.40 -4.64
C TYR A 81 -3.74 14.28 -4.54
N LYS A 82 -3.74 15.49 -5.09
CA LYS A 82 -2.72 16.52 -4.81
C LYS A 82 -1.27 16.09 -5.12
N GLY A 83 -1.07 15.12 -6.01
CA GLY A 83 0.25 14.54 -6.27
C GLY A 83 0.77 13.63 -5.15
N ALA A 84 -0.06 13.21 -4.20
CA ALA A 84 0.34 12.37 -3.10
C ALA A 84 0.75 10.96 -3.55
N VAL A 85 1.73 10.39 -2.84
CA VAL A 85 2.14 9.00 -2.97
C VAL A 85 1.32 8.14 -2.00
N PHE A 86 0.72 7.06 -2.52
CA PHE A 86 -0.09 6.11 -1.78
C PHE A 86 0.65 4.78 -1.60
N TRP A 87 0.04 3.85 -0.90
CA TRP A 87 0.54 2.48 -0.70
C TRP A 87 0.53 1.64 -1.98
N ASP A 88 -0.22 2.07 -2.98
CA ASP A 88 -0.33 1.43 -4.30
C ASP A 88 1.03 1.22 -4.96
N THR A 89 1.95 2.15 -4.73
CA THR A 89 3.31 2.09 -5.28
C THR A 89 4.03 0.82 -4.81
N GLU A 90 4.04 0.54 -3.52
CA GLU A 90 4.73 -0.61 -2.94
C GLU A 90 3.96 -1.93 -3.10
N MET A 91 2.62 -1.86 -3.18
CA MET A 91 1.81 -3.06 -3.30
C MET A 91 1.65 -3.56 -4.73
N PHE A 92 1.48 -2.64 -5.70
CA PHE A 92 1.03 -3.00 -7.04
C PHE A 92 1.98 -2.54 -8.15
N MET A 93 2.59 -1.36 -8.05
CA MET A 93 3.44 -0.84 -9.12
C MET A 93 4.88 -1.33 -9.06
N ILE A 94 5.41 -1.55 -7.86
CA ILE A 94 6.83 -1.87 -7.65
C ILE A 94 7.24 -3.18 -8.34
N ASP A 95 6.35 -4.15 -8.44
CA ASP A 95 6.62 -5.44 -9.08
C ASP A 95 7.06 -5.27 -10.54
N TYR A 96 6.40 -4.37 -11.27
CA TYR A 96 6.79 -4.07 -12.64
C TYR A 96 8.26 -3.62 -12.71
N TYR A 97 8.65 -2.67 -11.87
CA TYR A 97 10.02 -2.15 -11.87
C TYR A 97 11.04 -3.14 -11.32
N ILE A 98 10.69 -3.95 -10.33
CA ILE A 98 11.56 -5.01 -9.81
C ILE A 98 12.02 -5.93 -10.97
N HIS A 99 11.14 -6.25 -11.90
CA HIS A 99 11.41 -7.20 -12.98
C HIS A 99 11.88 -6.55 -14.27
N THR A 100 11.76 -5.25 -14.45
CA THR A 100 12.21 -4.52 -15.66
C THR A 100 13.39 -3.61 -15.37
N GLU A 101 13.27 -2.73 -14.39
CA GLU A 101 14.28 -1.72 -14.04
C GLU A 101 14.45 -1.65 -12.49
N PRO A 102 15.15 -2.63 -11.84
CA PRO A 102 15.24 -2.70 -10.37
C PRO A 102 15.75 -1.43 -9.69
N GLN A 103 16.52 -0.63 -10.42
CA GLN A 103 17.00 0.66 -9.91
C GLN A 103 15.87 1.67 -9.65
N ILE A 104 14.80 1.61 -10.46
CA ILE A 104 13.60 2.42 -10.22
C ILE A 104 12.90 1.92 -8.96
N ALA A 105 12.72 0.60 -8.81
CA ALA A 105 12.14 0.02 -7.60
C ALA A 105 12.91 0.47 -6.33
N LYS A 106 14.25 0.49 -6.39
CA LYS A 106 15.09 1.02 -5.32
C LYS A 106 14.77 2.49 -5.02
N THR A 107 14.67 3.32 -6.04
CA THR A 107 14.35 4.76 -5.90
C THR A 107 12.99 4.99 -5.20
N LEU A 108 11.98 4.16 -5.52
CA LEU A 108 10.68 4.21 -4.85
C LEU A 108 10.77 3.88 -3.35
N LEU A 109 11.60 2.90 -2.99
CA LEU A 109 11.85 2.53 -1.60
C LEU A 109 12.70 3.57 -0.86
N GLU A 110 13.69 4.15 -1.51
CA GLU A 110 14.48 5.26 -0.96
C GLU A 110 13.59 6.46 -0.57
N TYR A 111 12.52 6.73 -1.32
CA TYR A 111 11.52 7.72 -0.92
C TYR A 111 10.90 7.41 0.45
N ARG A 112 10.58 6.15 0.72
CA ARG A 112 10.02 5.76 2.02
C ARG A 112 11.04 5.84 3.14
N ILE A 113 12.30 5.55 2.85
CA ILE A 113 13.42 5.73 3.80
C ILE A 113 13.59 7.21 4.13
N ASP A 114 13.64 8.07 3.12
CA ASP A 114 13.79 9.52 3.28
C ASP A 114 12.62 10.15 4.05
N THR A 115 11.42 9.61 3.89
CA THR A 115 10.20 10.11 4.55
C THR A 115 9.92 9.49 5.93
N LEU A 116 10.84 8.68 6.46
CA LEU A 116 10.70 8.01 7.76
C LEU A 116 10.43 9.00 8.92
N ASN A 117 11.05 10.17 8.90
CA ASN A 117 10.81 11.17 9.94
C ASN A 117 9.39 11.75 9.89
N GLY A 118 8.81 11.89 8.71
CA GLY A 118 7.39 12.25 8.54
C GLY A 118 6.47 11.21 9.18
N ALA A 119 6.75 9.92 8.95
CA ALA A 119 6.00 8.82 9.54
C ALA A 119 6.13 8.75 11.07
N ARG A 120 7.33 9.04 11.62
CA ARG A 120 7.52 9.17 13.08
C ARG A 120 6.74 10.34 13.68
N ASN A 121 6.70 11.46 12.99
CA ASN A 121 5.92 12.63 13.43
C ASN A 121 4.44 12.31 13.43
N LYS A 122 3.93 11.63 12.41
CA LYS A 122 2.54 11.18 12.36
C LYS A 122 2.23 10.19 13.50
N ALA A 123 3.10 9.21 13.78
CA ALA A 123 2.90 8.31 14.92
C ALA A 123 2.76 9.09 16.24
N LYS A 124 3.64 10.08 16.49
CA LYS A 124 3.58 10.95 17.67
C LYS A 124 2.31 11.78 17.76
N GLU A 125 1.78 12.28 16.63
CA GLU A 125 0.50 13.00 16.57
C GLU A 125 -0.65 12.17 17.17
N TYR A 126 -0.59 10.85 16.99
CA TYR A 126 -1.59 9.90 17.51
C TYR A 126 -1.17 9.21 18.82
N ASN A 127 -0.10 9.67 19.49
CA ASN A 127 0.47 9.05 20.69
C ASN A 127 0.87 7.56 20.48
N LEU A 128 1.40 7.25 19.31
CA LEU A 128 1.91 5.94 18.93
C LEU A 128 3.43 5.98 18.80
N ASP A 129 4.06 4.82 18.96
CA ASP A 129 5.50 4.66 18.77
C ASP A 129 5.85 4.37 17.31
N GLY A 130 7.13 4.48 16.96
CA GLY A 130 7.66 4.06 15.68
C GLY A 130 7.25 4.92 14.49
N ALA A 131 6.91 4.30 13.35
CA ALA A 131 6.62 4.98 12.10
C ALA A 131 5.23 4.62 11.55
N TYR A 132 4.32 5.58 11.57
CA TYR A 132 3.02 5.53 10.94
C TYR A 132 3.04 6.30 9.63
N TYR A 133 3.23 5.62 8.52
CA TYR A 133 3.29 6.25 7.20
C TYR A 133 1.97 6.88 6.78
N ALA A 134 2.08 8.00 6.09
CA ALA A 134 0.93 8.77 5.61
C ALA A 134 0.10 7.99 4.59
N TRP A 135 -1.22 8.16 4.65
CA TRP A 135 -2.14 7.70 3.61
C TRP A 135 -1.91 8.45 2.30
N GLU A 136 -1.96 9.79 2.34
CA GLU A 136 -1.58 10.69 1.25
C GLU A 136 -0.19 11.27 1.53
N SER A 137 0.88 10.54 1.24
CA SER A 137 2.24 10.99 1.52
C SER A 137 2.63 12.15 0.62
N GLN A 138 2.95 13.29 1.23
CA GLN A 138 3.46 14.50 0.60
C GLN A 138 4.98 14.64 0.83
N GLU A 139 5.56 15.75 0.40
CA GLU A 139 6.96 16.07 0.61
C GLU A 139 7.38 15.89 2.08
N GLY A 140 8.53 15.26 2.32
CA GLY A 140 9.01 14.92 3.66
C GLY A 140 8.18 13.89 4.41
N GLY A 141 7.23 13.20 3.75
CA GLY A 141 6.34 12.21 4.37
C GLY A 141 5.18 12.80 5.16
N TYR A 142 4.90 14.09 4.95
CA TYR A 142 3.77 14.77 5.59
C TYR A 142 2.44 14.14 5.14
N GLU A 143 1.49 14.02 6.06
CA GLU A 143 0.13 13.52 5.78
C GLU A 143 -0.73 14.59 5.12
N GLY A 144 -1.03 14.42 3.83
CA GLY A 144 -1.86 15.32 3.04
C GLY A 144 -3.35 15.03 3.08
N CYS A 145 -3.74 13.88 3.66
CA CYS A 145 -5.14 13.49 3.76
C CYS A 145 -5.91 14.36 4.74
N SER A 146 -7.07 14.84 4.31
CA SER A 146 -8.00 15.56 5.18
C SER A 146 -8.74 14.59 6.10
N ASP A 147 -9.16 15.07 7.27
CA ASP A 147 -10.12 14.37 8.12
C ASP A 147 -11.52 14.31 7.48
N TYR A 148 -11.77 15.13 6.48
CA TYR A 148 -13.05 15.31 5.80
C TYR A 148 -12.87 15.21 4.29
N ASN A 149 -12.76 13.95 3.78
CA ASN A 149 -12.48 13.69 2.36
C ASN A 149 -13.74 13.60 1.49
N VAL A 150 -14.89 13.39 2.10
CA VAL A 150 -16.17 13.21 1.42
C VAL A 150 -17.07 14.39 1.71
N THR A 151 -17.85 14.80 0.72
CA THR A 151 -18.89 15.83 0.90
C THR A 151 -20.26 15.16 0.82
N ASP A 152 -21.09 15.43 1.80
CA ASP A 152 -22.51 15.04 1.80
C ASP A 152 -23.22 15.71 0.62
N VAL A 153 -23.77 14.92 -0.27
CA VAL A 153 -24.40 15.42 -1.51
C VAL A 153 -25.72 16.16 -1.29
N PHE A 154 -26.34 16.02 -0.12
CA PHE A 154 -27.61 16.69 0.21
C PHE A 154 -27.39 18.03 0.91
N THR A 155 -26.44 18.08 1.81
CA THR A 155 -26.20 19.27 2.64
C THR A 155 -25.00 20.08 2.19
N ASN A 156 -24.20 19.56 1.28
CA ASN A 156 -22.91 20.09 0.86
C ASN A 156 -21.93 20.35 2.02
N ARG A 157 -22.03 19.56 3.09
CA ARG A 157 -21.15 19.62 4.26
C ARG A 157 -20.06 18.56 4.14
N PRO A 158 -18.83 18.85 4.60
CA PRO A 158 -17.79 17.82 4.67
C PRO A 158 -18.15 16.75 5.71
N MET A 159 -17.95 15.49 5.32
CA MET A 159 -18.16 14.32 6.17
C MET A 159 -16.82 13.80 6.69
N ARG A 160 -16.79 13.43 7.98
CA ARG A 160 -15.63 12.79 8.61
C ARG A 160 -15.41 11.42 7.97
N THR A 161 -14.18 11.17 7.57
CA THR A 161 -13.69 9.85 7.13
C THR A 161 -12.48 9.44 7.97
N HIS A 162 -12.12 8.16 7.97
CA HIS A 162 -11.03 7.65 8.79
C HIS A 162 -9.82 7.20 7.97
N PHE A 163 -9.64 7.70 6.76
CA PHE A 163 -8.49 7.34 5.92
C PHE A 163 -7.18 7.90 6.47
N ARG A 164 -7.18 9.14 6.96
CA ARG A 164 -6.01 9.77 7.56
C ARG A 164 -5.47 9.02 8.78
N ASP A 165 -6.36 8.57 9.65
CA ASP A 165 -6.04 8.18 11.03
C ASP A 165 -6.20 6.68 11.33
N LYS A 166 -6.76 5.86 10.40
CA LYS A 166 -7.05 4.45 10.64
C LYS A 166 -6.54 3.49 9.54
N GLN A 167 -5.95 3.98 8.48
CA GLN A 167 -5.34 3.18 7.41
C GLN A 167 -3.93 2.70 7.84
N TYR A 168 -3.86 1.84 8.85
CA TYR A 168 -2.60 1.38 9.44
C TYR A 168 -1.78 0.50 8.49
N HIS A 169 -2.43 -0.18 7.56
CA HIS A 169 -1.81 -1.11 6.64
C HIS A 169 -0.80 -0.47 5.66
N VAL A 170 -0.79 0.85 5.51
CA VAL A 170 0.21 1.56 4.70
C VAL A 170 1.63 1.24 5.16
N SER A 171 1.89 1.26 6.48
CA SER A 171 3.21 0.98 7.04
C SER A 171 3.68 -0.44 6.74
N SER A 172 2.78 -1.42 6.73
CA SER A 172 3.12 -2.81 6.37
C SER A 172 3.29 -3.03 4.87
N ALA A 173 2.55 -2.30 4.04
CA ALA A 173 2.71 -2.35 2.59
C ALA A 173 4.12 -1.95 2.16
N ILE A 174 4.70 -0.94 2.82
CA ILE A 174 6.06 -0.49 2.58
C ILE A 174 7.08 -1.59 2.92
N VAL A 175 6.93 -2.24 4.07
CA VAL A 175 7.79 -3.37 4.46
C VAL A 175 7.65 -4.53 3.47
N TYR A 176 6.43 -4.80 3.02
CA TYR A 176 6.17 -5.87 2.05
C TYR A 176 6.84 -5.57 0.69
N GLY A 177 6.72 -4.35 0.17
CA GLY A 177 7.39 -3.93 -1.06
C GLY A 177 8.91 -3.99 -0.95
N LEU A 178 9.49 -3.61 0.20
CA LEU A 178 10.91 -3.74 0.48
C LEU A 178 11.37 -5.21 0.40
N MET A 179 10.64 -6.12 1.04
CA MET A 179 11.00 -7.54 1.04
C MET A 179 10.84 -8.18 -0.34
N LYS A 180 9.83 -7.78 -1.13
CA LYS A 180 9.74 -8.17 -2.55
C LYS A 180 10.99 -7.78 -3.33
N TYR A 181 11.41 -6.52 -3.19
CA TYR A 181 12.61 -6.00 -3.84
C TYR A 181 13.87 -6.79 -3.42
N ILE A 182 14.12 -6.93 -2.11
CA ILE A 182 15.28 -7.64 -1.60
C ILE A 182 15.29 -9.10 -2.07
N ASN A 183 14.16 -9.78 -2.00
CA ASN A 183 14.06 -11.19 -2.36
C ASN A 183 14.29 -11.42 -3.87
N ALA A 184 13.87 -10.49 -4.71
CA ALA A 184 14.03 -10.60 -6.16
C ALA A 184 15.42 -10.19 -6.64
N THR A 185 16.03 -9.17 -6.02
CA THR A 185 17.30 -8.58 -6.48
C THR A 185 18.53 -9.07 -5.73
N GLY A 186 18.35 -9.51 -4.48
CA GLY A 186 19.46 -9.80 -3.57
C GLY A 186 20.17 -8.56 -3.02
N ASP A 187 19.63 -7.35 -3.24
CA ASP A 187 20.23 -6.09 -2.75
C ASP A 187 19.91 -5.90 -1.25
N TYR A 188 20.73 -6.51 -0.40
CA TYR A 188 20.68 -6.30 1.05
C TYR A 188 21.37 -5.01 1.50
N ASP A 189 22.10 -4.32 0.63
CA ASP A 189 22.80 -3.08 1.00
C ASP A 189 21.82 -1.95 1.32
N ILE A 190 20.63 -1.98 0.73
CA ILE A 190 19.55 -1.04 1.05
C ILE A 190 19.21 -1.01 2.56
N LEU A 191 19.46 -2.11 3.30
CA LEU A 191 19.26 -2.15 4.75
C LEU A 191 20.20 -1.18 5.47
N ASN A 192 21.43 -1.01 4.99
CA ASN A 192 22.40 -0.08 5.52
C ASN A 192 22.07 1.38 5.18
N ASP A 193 21.33 1.59 4.09
CA ASP A 193 20.89 2.91 3.61
C ASP A 193 19.65 3.44 4.37
N GLY A 194 19.19 2.71 5.42
CA GLY A 194 18.11 3.12 6.30
C GLY A 194 16.89 2.20 6.29
N ALA A 195 16.80 1.23 5.37
CA ALA A 195 15.64 0.33 5.32
C ALA A 195 15.54 -0.56 6.58
N MET A 196 16.66 -0.95 7.21
CA MET A 196 16.62 -1.67 8.49
C MET A 196 15.93 -0.84 9.57
N GLU A 197 16.26 0.43 9.69
CA GLU A 197 15.62 1.33 10.65
C GLU A 197 14.14 1.50 10.33
N MET A 198 13.79 1.66 9.07
CA MET A 198 12.39 1.77 8.59
C MET A 198 11.55 0.56 9.02
N VAL A 199 12.03 -0.68 8.82
CA VAL A 199 11.33 -1.91 9.25
C VAL A 199 11.14 -1.95 10.76
N ILE A 200 12.19 -1.64 11.52
CA ILE A 200 12.15 -1.60 12.99
C ILE A 200 11.13 -0.57 13.50
N GLU A 201 11.08 0.59 12.90
CA GLU A 201 10.12 1.64 13.29
C GLU A 201 8.67 1.26 12.90
N CYS A 202 8.45 0.59 11.77
CA CYS A 202 7.14 0.03 11.43
C CYS A 202 6.72 -1.06 12.43
N ALA A 203 7.64 -1.93 12.89
CA ALA A 203 7.36 -2.93 13.90
C ALA A 203 7.00 -2.31 15.27
N LYS A 204 7.70 -1.26 15.69
CA LYS A 204 7.34 -0.50 16.90
C LYS A 204 5.96 0.13 16.80
N PHE A 205 5.62 0.68 15.62
CA PHE A 205 4.29 1.25 15.37
C PHE A 205 3.20 0.20 15.57
N TYR A 206 3.30 -0.95 14.90
CA TYR A 206 2.31 -2.02 15.09
C TYR A 206 2.25 -2.53 16.52
N ARG A 207 3.41 -2.61 17.19
CA ARG A 207 3.44 -3.00 18.61
C ARG A 207 2.66 -2.04 19.50
N SER A 208 2.71 -0.75 19.23
CA SER A 208 1.98 0.27 19.98
C SER A 208 0.47 0.27 19.75
N LEU A 209 -0.01 -0.37 18.67
CA LEU A 209 -1.44 -0.56 18.38
C LEU A 209 -2.06 -1.75 19.14
N LEU A 210 -1.23 -2.67 19.64
CA LEU A 210 -1.73 -3.94 20.18
C LEU A 210 -2.47 -3.75 21.50
N LEU A 211 -3.66 -4.31 21.56
CA LEU A 211 -4.48 -4.40 22.77
C LEU A 211 -4.46 -5.84 23.30
N LYS A 212 -4.18 -6.00 24.60
CA LYS A 212 -4.30 -7.27 25.29
C LYS A 212 -5.40 -7.19 26.34
N LYS A 213 -6.48 -7.92 26.14
CA LYS A 213 -7.54 -8.04 27.12
C LYS A 213 -7.17 -9.05 28.20
N ALA A 214 -7.63 -8.83 29.42
CA ALA A 214 -7.28 -9.68 30.57
C ALA A 214 -7.77 -11.14 30.43
N ASP A 215 -8.84 -11.34 29.70
CA ASP A 215 -9.50 -12.62 29.47
C ASP A 215 -9.06 -13.34 28.17
N LYS A 216 -8.12 -12.75 27.41
CA LYS A 216 -7.66 -13.30 26.13
C LYS A 216 -6.15 -13.53 26.13
N PRO A 217 -5.68 -14.67 25.58
CA PRO A 217 -4.25 -14.97 25.50
C PRO A 217 -3.51 -14.25 24.37
N TYR A 218 -4.24 -13.57 23.47
CA TYR A 218 -3.73 -12.97 22.23
C TYR A 218 -3.87 -11.45 22.23
N TYR A 219 -3.14 -10.81 21.30
CA TYR A 219 -3.22 -9.39 20.99
C TYR A 219 -4.23 -9.12 19.88
N GLU A 220 -4.96 -8.04 20.00
CA GLU A 220 -5.95 -7.56 19.03
C GLU A 220 -5.55 -6.17 18.50
N ILE A 221 -5.94 -5.85 17.25
CA ILE A 221 -5.91 -4.48 16.72
C ILE A 221 -7.34 -4.04 16.49
N HIS A 222 -7.69 -2.91 17.05
CA HIS A 222 -9.04 -2.36 17.01
C HIS A 222 -9.08 -1.02 16.27
N ASP A 223 -10.30 -0.64 15.85
CA ASP A 223 -10.60 0.67 15.29
C ASP A 223 -9.75 0.99 14.06
N VAL A 224 -9.78 0.11 13.07
CA VAL A 224 -9.02 0.23 11.82
C VAL A 224 -9.92 0.43 10.60
N VAL A 225 -9.36 0.99 9.55
CA VAL A 225 -9.86 0.88 8.19
C VAL A 225 -8.89 -0.03 7.44
N GLY A 226 -9.39 -1.16 6.94
CA GLY A 226 -8.63 -2.05 6.06
C GLY A 226 -8.52 -1.48 4.65
N PRO A 227 -8.03 -2.24 3.67
CA PRO A 227 -8.16 -1.89 2.25
C PRO A 227 -9.62 -1.61 1.83
N ASP A 228 -10.59 -2.31 2.42
CA ASP A 228 -12.00 -2.04 2.22
C ASP A 228 -12.45 -0.75 2.92
N GLU A 229 -12.63 0.29 2.14
CA GLU A 229 -12.99 1.62 2.62
C GLU A 229 -14.51 1.77 2.89
N TYR A 230 -15.35 0.77 2.60
CA TYR A 230 -16.77 0.84 2.96
C TYR A 230 -16.99 0.58 4.45
N HIS A 231 -16.12 -0.23 5.08
CA HIS A 231 -16.22 -0.60 6.48
C HIS A 231 -15.13 0.08 7.30
N GLU A 232 -15.41 1.30 7.74
CA GLU A 232 -14.52 2.05 8.62
C GLU A 232 -14.66 1.63 10.10
N ARG A 233 -13.58 1.74 10.86
CA ARG A 233 -13.55 1.56 12.32
C ARG A 233 -13.94 0.16 12.80
N VAL A 234 -13.44 -0.85 12.08
CA VAL A 234 -13.65 -2.26 12.42
C VAL A 234 -12.56 -2.80 13.36
N ASN A 235 -12.83 -3.94 13.99
CA ASN A 235 -11.87 -4.61 14.88
C ASN A 235 -11.37 -5.90 14.26
N ASN A 236 -10.11 -6.23 14.52
CA ASN A 236 -9.49 -7.47 14.08
C ASN A 236 -9.69 -7.75 12.58
N ASN A 237 -9.41 -6.74 11.76
CA ASN A 237 -9.42 -6.90 10.31
C ASN A 237 -8.38 -7.95 9.90
N ALA A 238 -8.80 -8.96 9.14
CA ALA A 238 -7.98 -10.10 8.76
C ALA A 238 -6.68 -9.70 8.06
N TYR A 239 -6.78 -8.78 7.08
CA TYR A 239 -5.64 -8.25 6.35
C TYR A 239 -4.68 -7.49 7.26
N THR A 240 -5.18 -6.52 8.03
CA THR A 240 -4.36 -5.67 8.90
C THR A 240 -3.61 -6.48 9.95
N ASN A 241 -4.29 -7.45 10.59
CA ASN A 241 -3.66 -8.30 11.60
C ASN A 241 -2.58 -9.21 10.99
N ARG A 242 -2.85 -9.82 9.82
CA ARG A 242 -1.86 -10.68 9.14
C ARG A 242 -0.65 -9.88 8.68
N MET A 243 -0.87 -8.65 8.20
CA MET A 243 0.19 -7.73 7.81
C MET A 243 1.02 -7.24 9.00
N ALA A 244 0.40 -6.97 10.15
CA ALA A 244 1.12 -6.63 11.37
C ALA A 244 2.04 -7.78 11.81
N LYS A 245 1.53 -9.02 11.80
CA LYS A 245 2.36 -10.20 12.06
C LYS A 245 3.52 -10.31 11.08
N PHE A 246 3.30 -10.10 9.79
CA PHE A 246 4.34 -10.12 8.78
C PHE A 246 5.46 -9.10 9.10
N VAL A 247 5.10 -7.88 9.53
CA VAL A 247 6.10 -6.87 9.92
C VAL A 247 6.91 -7.30 11.14
N PHE A 248 6.27 -7.94 12.14
CA PHE A 248 6.98 -8.47 13.30
C PHE A 248 7.95 -9.59 12.89
N ASP A 249 7.50 -10.55 12.10
CA ASP A 249 8.30 -11.68 11.62
C ASP A 249 9.50 -11.19 10.79
N THR A 250 9.28 -10.23 9.89
CA THR A 250 10.34 -9.61 9.08
C THR A 250 11.37 -8.88 9.96
N ALA A 251 10.92 -8.10 10.93
CA ALA A 251 11.82 -7.41 11.85
C ALA A 251 12.65 -8.40 12.67
N LEU A 252 12.05 -9.48 13.14
CA LEU A 252 12.75 -10.55 13.87
C LEU A 252 13.80 -11.25 13.01
N GLU A 253 13.45 -11.62 11.77
CA GLU A 253 14.38 -12.23 10.81
C GLU A 253 15.59 -11.32 10.55
N LEU A 254 15.33 -10.03 10.31
CA LEU A 254 16.41 -9.06 10.06
C LEU A 254 17.29 -8.83 11.29
N ILE A 255 16.72 -8.77 12.49
CA ILE A 255 17.48 -8.66 13.74
C ILE A 255 18.35 -9.90 13.96
N GLU A 256 17.87 -11.10 13.63
CA GLU A 256 18.65 -12.33 13.73
C GLU A 256 19.79 -12.38 12.71
N LYS A 257 19.54 -11.94 11.50
CA LYS A 257 20.54 -11.89 10.42
C LYS A 257 21.59 -10.81 10.64
N TYR A 258 21.21 -9.68 11.26
CA TYR A 258 22.06 -8.53 11.53
C TYR A 258 22.02 -8.17 13.02
N PRO A 259 22.62 -8.98 13.91
CA PRO A 259 22.48 -8.84 15.36
C PRO A 259 23.12 -7.54 15.87
N SER A 260 22.44 -6.92 16.85
CA SER A 260 22.94 -5.77 17.56
C SER A 260 22.26 -5.66 18.92
N ASP A 261 23.04 -5.47 19.98
CA ASP A 261 22.59 -5.39 21.38
C ASP A 261 21.47 -4.33 21.57
N LYS A 262 21.45 -3.30 20.71
CA LYS A 262 20.40 -2.27 20.73
C LYS A 262 18.99 -2.81 20.47
N TYR A 263 18.87 -4.01 19.92
CA TYR A 263 17.59 -4.64 19.57
C TYR A 263 17.16 -5.74 20.53
N ASP A 264 17.97 -6.15 21.52
CA ASP A 264 17.68 -7.32 22.37
C ASP A 264 16.33 -7.19 23.08
N ALA A 265 16.09 -6.08 23.77
CA ALA A 265 14.81 -5.84 24.45
C ALA A 265 13.62 -5.76 23.46
N LEU A 266 13.84 -5.21 22.27
CA LEU A 266 12.81 -5.12 21.24
C LEU A 266 12.50 -6.52 20.66
N LYS A 267 13.51 -7.35 20.44
CA LYS A 267 13.37 -8.72 19.92
C LYS A 267 12.40 -9.54 20.76
N GLU A 268 12.57 -9.52 22.10
CA GLU A 268 11.66 -10.22 23.02
C GLU A 268 10.20 -9.71 22.88
N MET A 269 10.02 -8.40 22.82
CA MET A 269 8.68 -7.80 22.66
C MET A 269 8.05 -8.14 21.31
N LEU A 270 8.81 -8.12 20.22
CA LEU A 270 8.31 -8.44 18.87
C LEU A 270 7.96 -9.92 18.76
N LYS A 271 8.77 -10.79 19.37
CA LYS A 271 8.49 -12.22 19.42
C LYS A 271 7.17 -12.50 20.15
N ASP A 272 6.96 -11.93 21.34
CA ASP A 272 5.70 -12.05 22.07
C ASP A 272 4.52 -11.51 21.24
N SER A 273 4.71 -10.40 20.52
CA SER A 273 3.68 -9.82 19.66
C SER A 273 3.32 -10.72 18.49
N SER A 274 4.32 -11.28 17.80
CA SER A 274 4.11 -12.16 16.66
C SER A 274 3.47 -13.48 17.08
N ASP A 275 4.00 -14.12 18.14
CA ASP A 275 3.53 -15.43 18.62
C ASP A 275 2.07 -15.38 19.13
N ASN A 276 1.65 -14.22 19.66
CA ASN A 276 0.33 -14.04 20.25
C ASN A 276 -0.59 -13.11 19.41
N MET A 277 -0.25 -12.82 18.16
CA MET A 277 -1.12 -12.01 17.30
C MET A 277 -2.40 -12.75 16.95
N MET A 278 -3.56 -12.12 17.16
CA MET A 278 -4.85 -12.66 16.74
C MET A 278 -4.94 -12.67 15.21
N LEU A 279 -5.08 -13.86 14.64
CA LEU A 279 -5.33 -14.04 13.21
C LEU A 279 -6.69 -14.69 12.99
N LYS A 280 -7.44 -14.15 12.03
CA LYS A 280 -8.70 -14.75 11.59
C LYS A 280 -8.45 -16.12 10.96
N GLN A 281 -9.19 -17.11 11.44
CA GLN A 281 -9.21 -18.45 10.89
C GLN A 281 -10.43 -18.61 9.98
N TYR A 282 -10.37 -19.55 9.05
CA TYR A 282 -11.54 -19.91 8.25
C TYR A 282 -12.54 -20.73 9.06
N ASP A 283 -13.81 -20.58 8.76
CA ASP A 283 -14.93 -21.32 9.35
C ASP A 283 -15.04 -22.75 8.78
N GLU A 284 -16.11 -23.46 9.12
CA GLU A 284 -16.41 -24.81 8.63
C GLU A 284 -16.63 -24.89 7.11
N ASN A 285 -16.97 -23.76 6.49
CA ASN A 285 -17.15 -23.63 5.03
C ASN A 285 -15.85 -23.26 4.33
N GLY A 286 -14.79 -22.95 5.07
CA GLY A 286 -13.50 -22.50 4.55
C GLY A 286 -13.43 -20.99 4.29
N ILE A 287 -14.39 -20.20 4.81
CA ILE A 287 -14.47 -18.76 4.63
C ILE A 287 -13.84 -18.02 5.81
N ILE A 288 -13.02 -17.03 5.53
CA ILE A 288 -12.37 -16.18 6.54
C ILE A 288 -13.24 -14.94 6.76
N GLU A 289 -13.60 -14.66 8.00
CA GLU A 289 -14.31 -13.44 8.36
C GLU A 289 -13.42 -12.21 8.16
N GLN A 290 -13.86 -11.22 7.38
CA GLN A 290 -13.04 -10.05 7.04
C GLN A 290 -12.65 -9.22 8.28
N PHE A 291 -13.56 -9.06 9.23
CA PHE A 291 -13.35 -8.41 10.53
C PHE A 291 -14.38 -8.90 11.55
N ASP A 292 -14.23 -8.55 12.82
CA ASP A 292 -15.15 -9.00 13.87
C ASP A 292 -16.59 -8.57 13.59
N GLY A 293 -17.46 -9.55 13.37
CA GLY A 293 -18.88 -9.33 13.15
C GLY A 293 -19.30 -9.14 11.68
N TYR A 294 -18.39 -9.29 10.73
CA TYR A 294 -18.70 -9.17 9.29
C TYR A 294 -19.86 -10.09 8.86
N PHE A 295 -19.86 -11.34 9.29
CA PHE A 295 -20.95 -12.30 8.95
C PHE A 295 -22.30 -12.00 9.62
N LYS A 296 -22.36 -11.00 10.52
CA LYS A 296 -23.63 -10.52 11.10
C LYS A 296 -24.23 -9.36 10.32
N LEU A 297 -23.49 -8.82 9.37
CA LEU A 297 -23.97 -7.78 8.49
C LEU A 297 -24.97 -8.35 7.49
N GLU A 298 -25.81 -7.49 6.93
CA GLU A 298 -26.81 -7.87 5.97
C GLU A 298 -26.18 -8.43 4.69
N ASP A 299 -26.51 -9.67 4.35
CA ASP A 299 -26.08 -10.33 3.11
C ASP A 299 -27.06 -9.98 1.98
N VAL A 300 -26.67 -9.06 1.12
CA VAL A 300 -27.48 -8.55 0.01
C VAL A 300 -26.62 -8.26 -1.21
N SER A 301 -27.26 -8.24 -2.38
CA SER A 301 -26.58 -7.93 -3.63
C SER A 301 -26.17 -6.45 -3.73
N VAL A 302 -25.15 -6.17 -4.53
CA VAL A 302 -24.72 -4.80 -4.87
C VAL A 302 -25.89 -3.99 -5.45
N ASP A 303 -26.76 -4.59 -6.25
CA ASP A 303 -27.92 -3.91 -6.82
C ASP A 303 -28.95 -3.53 -5.75
N THR A 304 -29.12 -4.36 -4.72
CA THR A 304 -29.95 -4.02 -3.56
C THR A 304 -29.39 -2.81 -2.83
N VAL A 305 -28.08 -2.79 -2.54
CA VAL A 305 -27.43 -1.64 -1.90
C VAL A 305 -27.55 -0.39 -2.78
N ARG A 306 -27.29 -0.52 -4.08
CA ARG A 306 -27.42 0.58 -5.05
C ARG A 306 -28.84 1.16 -5.07
N SER A 307 -29.89 0.32 -4.95
CA SER A 307 -31.28 0.77 -4.93
C SER A 307 -31.65 1.62 -3.71
N ARG A 308 -30.83 1.61 -2.67
CA ARG A 308 -31.00 2.42 -1.43
C ARG A 308 -30.46 3.84 -1.57
N LEU A 309 -29.67 4.10 -2.61
CA LEU A 309 -29.15 5.44 -2.84
C LEU A 309 -30.30 6.42 -3.14
N LEU A 310 -30.34 7.51 -2.42
CA LEU A 310 -31.24 8.63 -2.70
C LEU A 310 -30.63 9.59 -3.74
N ASN A 311 -29.31 9.56 -3.87
CA ASN A 311 -28.56 10.28 -4.90
C ASN A 311 -27.42 9.36 -5.41
N PRO A 312 -27.23 9.21 -6.74
CA PRO A 312 -26.20 8.33 -7.29
C PRO A 312 -24.76 8.74 -6.93
N LYS A 313 -24.56 9.94 -6.41
CA LYS A 313 -23.23 10.45 -5.97
C LYS A 313 -23.01 10.30 -4.46
N GLU A 314 -23.92 9.67 -3.72
CA GLU A 314 -23.70 9.38 -2.29
C GLU A 314 -22.43 8.53 -2.10
N TYR A 315 -21.71 8.80 -1.02
CA TYR A 315 -20.64 7.92 -0.56
C TYR A 315 -21.26 6.65 0.07
N TRP A 316 -20.80 5.48 -0.38
CA TRP A 316 -21.36 4.20 0.05
C TRP A 316 -20.83 3.73 1.40
N GLY A 317 -19.64 4.17 1.78
CA GLY A 317 -18.95 3.73 2.99
C GLY A 317 -19.10 4.70 4.17
N GLY A 318 -18.29 4.45 5.20
CA GLY A 318 -18.30 5.23 6.43
C GLY A 318 -19.51 4.95 7.29
N ALA A 319 -19.68 5.73 8.38
CA ALA A 319 -20.67 5.46 9.43
C ALA A 319 -22.14 5.46 8.94
N TYR A 320 -22.42 6.15 7.86
CA TYR A 320 -23.79 6.37 7.35
C TYR A 320 -23.98 5.93 5.90
N GLY A 321 -22.98 5.33 5.29
CA GLY A 321 -23.05 4.84 3.92
C GLY A 321 -23.98 3.63 3.78
N VAL A 322 -24.62 3.50 2.60
CA VAL A 322 -25.58 2.41 2.34
C VAL A 322 -24.97 1.01 2.38
N ALA A 323 -23.65 0.90 2.19
CA ALA A 323 -22.92 -0.36 2.24
C ALA A 323 -22.42 -0.71 3.65
N SER A 324 -22.26 0.24 4.57
CA SER A 324 -21.59 0.03 5.86
C SER A 324 -22.25 -0.99 6.79
N GLY A 325 -23.55 -1.24 6.62
CA GLY A 325 -24.30 -2.25 7.36
C GLY A 325 -24.51 -3.57 6.60
N THR A 326 -23.83 -3.76 5.48
CA THR A 326 -24.00 -4.92 4.58
C THR A 326 -22.67 -5.64 4.36
N GLN A 327 -22.69 -6.83 3.77
CA GLN A 327 -21.50 -7.56 3.35
C GLN A 327 -20.94 -7.10 2.00
N VAL A 328 -21.49 -6.03 1.41
CA VAL A 328 -20.96 -5.44 0.17
C VAL A 328 -19.71 -4.64 0.47
N ILE A 329 -18.61 -5.03 -0.13
CA ILE A 329 -17.28 -4.45 0.06
C ILE A 329 -16.85 -3.59 -1.14
N LYS A 330 -15.95 -2.64 -0.92
CA LYS A 330 -15.29 -1.89 -1.99
C LYS A 330 -14.03 -2.60 -2.50
N GLN A 331 -13.23 -3.12 -1.58
CA GLN A 331 -12.04 -3.93 -1.83
C GLN A 331 -12.11 -5.23 -1.01
N ALA A 332 -11.55 -6.30 -1.55
CA ALA A 332 -11.58 -7.63 -0.95
C ALA A 332 -10.33 -7.87 -0.07
N ASP A 333 -10.34 -7.41 1.17
CA ASP A 333 -9.22 -7.55 2.13
C ASP A 333 -8.72 -8.97 2.26
N VAL A 334 -9.66 -9.92 2.40
CA VAL A 334 -9.33 -11.34 2.58
C VAL A 334 -8.68 -11.91 1.32
N VAL A 335 -9.18 -11.59 0.14
CA VAL A 335 -8.58 -12.06 -1.14
C VAL A 335 -7.18 -11.48 -1.32
N ALA A 336 -7.00 -10.19 -1.01
CA ALA A 336 -5.67 -9.56 -1.03
C ALA A 336 -4.70 -10.26 -0.08
N MET A 337 -5.12 -10.53 1.16
CA MET A 337 -4.32 -11.26 2.15
C MET A 337 -3.92 -12.65 1.66
N LEU A 338 -4.88 -13.41 1.12
CA LEU A 338 -4.64 -14.76 0.62
C LEU A 338 -3.67 -14.78 -0.57
N SER A 339 -3.73 -13.79 -1.44
CA SER A 339 -2.80 -13.70 -2.58
C SER A 339 -1.35 -13.41 -2.14
N MET A 340 -1.19 -12.61 -1.09
CA MET A 340 0.13 -12.27 -0.54
C MET A 340 0.76 -13.41 0.26
N PHE A 341 -0.04 -14.18 0.96
CA PHE A 341 0.37 -15.26 1.85
C PHE A 341 -0.15 -16.63 1.38
N LYS A 342 -0.11 -16.84 0.08
CA LYS A 342 -0.68 -18.03 -0.60
C LYS A 342 -0.16 -19.37 -0.04
N ASP A 343 1.06 -19.38 0.50
CA ASP A 343 1.67 -20.59 1.03
C ASP A 343 1.15 -20.97 2.43
N ASP A 344 0.45 -20.05 3.12
CA ASP A 344 -0.18 -20.29 4.42
C ASP A 344 -1.56 -20.97 4.29
N TYR A 345 -2.13 -21.04 3.09
CA TYR A 345 -3.51 -21.47 2.86
C TYR A 345 -3.61 -22.53 1.77
N SER A 346 -4.56 -23.45 1.92
CA SER A 346 -4.85 -24.41 0.87
C SER A 346 -5.54 -23.77 -0.33
N LYS A 347 -5.37 -24.36 -1.53
CA LYS A 347 -6.08 -23.89 -2.74
C LYS A 347 -7.59 -23.87 -2.58
N ASP A 348 -8.15 -24.84 -1.85
CA ASP A 348 -9.60 -24.93 -1.56
C ASP A 348 -10.07 -23.71 -0.76
N VAL A 349 -9.35 -23.31 0.29
CA VAL A 349 -9.65 -22.10 1.07
C VAL A 349 -9.54 -20.85 0.20
N MET A 350 -8.48 -20.72 -0.59
CA MET A 350 -8.31 -19.57 -1.50
C MET A 350 -9.46 -19.47 -2.51
N GLU A 351 -9.83 -20.57 -3.15
CA GLU A 351 -10.90 -20.60 -4.15
C GLU A 351 -12.28 -20.27 -3.54
N LYS A 352 -12.56 -20.78 -2.34
CA LYS A 352 -13.81 -20.49 -1.63
C LYS A 352 -13.93 -19.00 -1.29
N ASN A 353 -12.86 -18.41 -0.76
CA ASN A 353 -12.86 -16.99 -0.43
C ASN A 353 -12.93 -16.09 -1.67
N LEU A 354 -12.23 -16.45 -2.76
CA LEU A 354 -12.32 -15.71 -4.03
C LEU A 354 -13.75 -15.72 -4.62
N LYS A 355 -14.52 -16.78 -4.37
CA LYS A 355 -15.93 -16.87 -4.82
C LYS A 355 -16.90 -16.16 -3.88
N TYR A 356 -16.53 -16.06 -2.60
CA TYR A 356 -17.38 -15.44 -1.58
C TYR A 356 -17.30 -13.92 -1.61
N TYR A 357 -16.06 -13.38 -1.69
CA TYR A 357 -15.81 -11.95 -1.72
C TYR A 357 -15.79 -11.39 -3.15
#